data_b6c673ff8f018db120f82d217a1c06e8
#
_entry.id   b6c673ff8f018db120f82d217a1c06e8
#
_cell.length_a   1.000
_cell.length_b   1.000
_cell.length_c   1.000
_cell.angle_alpha   90.00
_cell.angle_beta   90.00
_cell.angle_gamma   90.00
#
_symmetry.space_group_name_H-M   'P 1'
#
loop_
_entity.id
_entity.type
_entity.pdbx_description
1 polymer ?
#
loop_
_entity_poly.entity_id
_entity_poly.type
_entity_poly.pdbx_seq_one_letter_code
_entity_poly.pdbx_strand_id
1 'polypeptide(L)'
;PAGDGTGTAAGAGAPGDGAPAGAARPAPRVVLESLQDRGAVVRVDGTDHEVSFAIPGVHNQLNACAALALALEVLGERADVEKLLAALAHVRAAFGRGEVLTLDGRDVELSLVKNPAGFRMGLLTAEQAVRARGPETVMIAINDEYADGRDMSWLWDVDFTCLRGEGVAVVTGVRAWDMALRLRYDEVPVGTVEPDLGRALTLLRRAPGAGAAAGAPSADAATGADAPGADADSGPDAPGTGAGADARGTSAGAGSGAARPMRVFTTYTAMLALRARLGELTEVEEVMK
;
A
#
# COMPACT_ATOMS: atom_id res chain seq x y z
N PRO A 1 67.90 -2.07 -18.47
CA PRO A 1 67.32 -3.24 -19.09
C PRO A 1 65.88 -3.36 -18.70
N ALA A 2 65.07 -3.35 -19.72
CA ALA A 2 63.63 -3.44 -19.65
C ALA A 2 63.18 -4.85 -19.24
N GLY A 3 62.11 -4.94 -18.51
CA GLY A 3 61.40 -6.15 -18.21
C GLY A 3 59.90 -5.92 -18.36
N ASP A 4 59.39 -6.34 -19.53
CA ASP A 4 57.94 -6.39 -19.79
C ASP A 4 57.27 -7.43 -18.90
N GLY A 5 56.32 -6.98 -18.12
CA GLY A 5 55.45 -7.83 -17.32
C GLY A 5 53.98 -7.71 -17.78
N THR A 6 53.61 -8.49 -18.79
CA THR A 6 52.23 -8.68 -19.21
C THR A 6 51.50 -9.50 -18.16
N GLY A 7 50.74 -8.82 -17.28
CA GLY A 7 49.82 -9.46 -16.36
C GLY A 7 48.51 -9.83 -17.06
N THR A 8 48.33 -11.09 -17.33
CA THR A 8 47.06 -11.69 -17.79
C THR A 8 45.98 -11.53 -16.71
N ALA A 9 44.93 -10.81 -17.04
CA ALA A 9 43.71 -10.72 -16.20
C ALA A 9 43.06 -12.10 -16.16
N ALA A 10 42.99 -12.65 -14.96
CA ALA A 10 42.20 -13.86 -14.69
C ALA A 10 40.71 -13.53 -14.83
N GLY A 11 40.05 -14.14 -15.79
CA GLY A 11 38.61 -14.06 -15.96
C GLY A 11 37.90 -14.65 -14.77
N ALA A 12 37.03 -13.84 -14.15
CA ALA A 12 36.07 -14.30 -13.18
C ALA A 12 35.11 -15.26 -13.90
N GLY A 13 35.23 -16.55 -13.61
CA GLY A 13 34.29 -17.55 -14.07
C GLY A 13 32.91 -17.27 -13.50
N ALA A 14 31.92 -17.21 -14.38
CA ALA A 14 30.53 -17.21 -14.00
C ALA A 14 30.24 -18.44 -13.15
N PRO A 15 29.37 -18.32 -12.07
CA PRO A 15 28.96 -19.48 -11.31
C PRO A 15 28.21 -20.45 -12.23
N GLY A 16 28.75 -21.66 -12.37
CA GLY A 16 28.16 -22.68 -13.23
C GLY A 16 26.77 -23.04 -12.76
N ASP A 17 25.83 -23.03 -13.72
CA ASP A 17 24.50 -23.62 -13.63
C ASP A 17 24.63 -25.15 -13.45
N GLY A 18 24.88 -25.57 -12.22
CA GLY A 18 24.95 -26.98 -11.80
C GLY A 18 23.70 -27.43 -11.08
N ALA A 19 22.52 -26.92 -11.41
CA ALA A 19 21.29 -27.51 -10.97
C ALA A 19 21.02 -28.79 -11.81
N PRO A 20 20.78 -29.98 -11.19
CA PRO A 20 20.45 -31.17 -11.97
C PRO A 20 19.21 -30.91 -12.79
N ALA A 21 19.36 -30.97 -14.11
CA ALA A 21 18.25 -30.93 -15.05
C ALA A 21 17.34 -32.13 -14.78
N GLY A 22 16.08 -31.89 -14.36
CA GLY A 22 15.04 -32.84 -14.66
C GLY A 22 14.26 -33.50 -13.58
N ALA A 23 14.15 -32.97 -12.34
CA ALA A 23 12.97 -33.32 -11.55
C ALA A 23 11.85 -32.35 -11.92
N ALA A 24 10.85 -32.83 -12.66
CA ALA A 24 9.62 -32.06 -12.89
C ALA A 24 9.08 -31.61 -11.51
N ARG A 25 8.87 -30.30 -11.33
CA ARG A 25 8.25 -29.81 -10.10
C ARG A 25 6.90 -30.50 -9.96
N PRO A 26 6.57 -31.07 -8.79
CA PRO A 26 5.27 -31.65 -8.58
C PRO A 26 4.19 -30.60 -8.86
N ALA A 27 3.09 -31.02 -9.47
CA ALA A 27 1.96 -30.13 -9.69
C ALA A 27 1.45 -29.60 -8.32
N PRO A 28 1.20 -28.30 -8.18
CA PRO A 28 0.72 -27.75 -6.93
C PRO A 28 -0.68 -28.28 -6.64
N ARG A 29 -0.91 -28.75 -5.41
CA ARG A 29 -2.24 -29.21 -4.95
C ARG A 29 -3.19 -28.04 -4.70
N VAL A 30 -2.65 -26.90 -4.26
CA VAL A 30 -3.41 -25.68 -3.97
C VAL A 30 -2.87 -24.53 -4.83
N VAL A 31 -3.74 -23.91 -5.59
CA VAL A 31 -3.43 -22.77 -6.48
C VAL A 31 -4.40 -21.64 -6.21
N LEU A 32 -3.88 -20.43 -6.04
CA LEU A 32 -4.69 -19.22 -6.00
C LEU A 32 -4.96 -18.74 -7.43
N GLU A 33 -6.16 -18.99 -7.94
CA GLU A 33 -6.52 -18.73 -9.34
C GLU A 33 -6.91 -17.26 -9.57
N SER A 34 -7.66 -16.68 -8.65
CA SER A 34 -8.06 -15.28 -8.73
C SER A 34 -8.20 -14.65 -7.37
N LEU A 35 -7.99 -13.33 -7.34
CA LEU A 35 -8.08 -12.48 -6.15
C LEU A 35 -9.31 -11.60 -6.23
N GLN A 36 -10.03 -11.49 -5.12
CA GLN A 36 -11.12 -10.54 -4.90
C GLN A 36 -10.85 -9.74 -3.63
N ASP A 37 -11.59 -8.66 -3.38
CA ASP A 37 -11.36 -7.79 -2.20
C ASP A 37 -11.34 -8.59 -0.88
N ARG A 38 -12.36 -9.43 -0.66
CA ARG A 38 -12.48 -10.30 0.53
C ARG A 38 -12.72 -11.76 0.17
N GLY A 39 -12.15 -12.21 -0.93
CA GLY A 39 -12.33 -13.57 -1.41
C GLY A 39 -11.30 -13.95 -2.44
N ALA A 40 -11.37 -15.19 -2.85
CA ALA A 40 -10.54 -15.74 -3.92
C ALA A 40 -11.20 -16.97 -4.54
N VAL A 41 -10.78 -17.30 -5.74
CA VAL A 41 -10.95 -18.66 -6.27
C VAL A 41 -9.68 -19.44 -5.97
N VAL A 42 -9.82 -20.51 -5.23
CA VAL A 42 -8.73 -21.42 -4.85
C VAL A 42 -8.97 -22.77 -5.47
N ARG A 43 -8.04 -23.22 -6.30
CA ARG A 43 -8.09 -24.58 -6.87
C ARG A 43 -7.41 -25.56 -5.91
N VAL A 44 -8.12 -26.61 -5.52
CA VAL A 44 -7.61 -27.69 -4.67
C VAL A 44 -7.73 -29.02 -5.45
N ASP A 45 -6.61 -29.70 -5.65
CA ASP A 45 -6.54 -30.97 -6.39
C ASP A 45 -7.33 -30.94 -7.72
N GLY A 46 -7.30 -29.79 -8.43
CA GLY A 46 -7.96 -29.60 -9.74
C GLY A 46 -9.40 -29.10 -9.68
N THR A 47 -10.00 -28.93 -8.50
CA THR A 47 -11.35 -28.38 -8.33
C THR A 47 -11.30 -26.94 -7.83
N ASP A 48 -12.05 -26.04 -8.46
CA ASP A 48 -12.15 -24.62 -8.08
C ASP A 48 -13.18 -24.43 -6.97
N HIS A 49 -12.80 -23.68 -5.94
CA HIS A 49 -13.62 -23.30 -4.81
C HIS A 49 -13.63 -21.79 -4.63
N GLU A 50 -14.81 -21.19 -4.50
CA GLU A 50 -14.93 -19.79 -4.07
C GLU A 50 -14.79 -19.71 -2.56
N VAL A 51 -13.84 -18.91 -2.09
CA VAL A 51 -13.53 -18.76 -0.66
C VAL A 51 -13.66 -17.29 -0.27
N SER A 52 -14.44 -17.03 0.78
CA SER A 52 -14.50 -15.71 1.42
C SER A 52 -13.52 -15.66 2.58
N PHE A 53 -12.87 -14.50 2.80
CA PHE A 53 -11.94 -14.29 3.90
C PHE A 53 -12.44 -13.16 4.80
N ALA A 54 -12.44 -13.40 6.11
CA ALA A 54 -12.72 -12.35 7.08
C ALA A 54 -11.58 -11.31 7.13
N ILE A 55 -10.36 -11.73 6.79
CA ILE A 55 -9.17 -10.87 6.78
C ILE A 55 -8.89 -10.36 5.37
N PRO A 56 -8.92 -9.05 5.11
CA PRO A 56 -8.54 -8.49 3.82
C PRO A 56 -7.03 -8.64 3.57
N GLY A 57 -6.65 -8.57 2.31
CA GLY A 57 -5.26 -8.45 1.89
C GLY A 57 -4.73 -9.66 1.12
N VAL A 58 -4.10 -9.35 0.00
CA VAL A 58 -3.51 -10.33 -0.94
C VAL A 58 -2.56 -11.30 -0.23
N HIS A 59 -1.73 -10.79 0.69
CA HIS A 59 -0.80 -11.63 1.45
C HIS A 59 -1.51 -12.62 2.38
N ASN A 60 -2.69 -12.26 2.93
CA ASN A 60 -3.48 -13.15 3.76
C ASN A 60 -4.11 -14.28 2.93
N GLN A 61 -4.56 -13.97 1.72
CA GLN A 61 -5.08 -14.98 0.79
C GLN A 61 -3.99 -15.96 0.35
N LEU A 62 -2.78 -15.48 0.07
CA LEU A 62 -1.62 -16.34 -0.21
C LEU A 62 -1.24 -17.20 1.00
N ASN A 63 -1.21 -16.63 2.20
CA ASN A 63 -0.93 -17.37 3.43
C ASN A 63 -2.02 -18.44 3.70
N ALA A 64 -3.27 -18.13 3.43
CA ALA A 64 -4.37 -19.09 3.56
C ALA A 64 -4.19 -20.28 2.61
N CYS A 65 -3.80 -20.05 1.35
CA CYS A 65 -3.49 -21.13 0.41
C CYS A 65 -2.32 -21.99 0.89
N ALA A 66 -1.27 -21.39 1.43
CA ALA A 66 -0.12 -22.11 1.98
C ALA A 66 -0.52 -22.93 3.22
N ALA A 67 -1.33 -22.37 4.12
CA ALA A 67 -1.86 -23.06 5.29
C ALA A 67 -2.77 -24.25 4.89
N LEU A 68 -3.63 -24.04 3.88
CA LEU A 68 -4.47 -25.09 3.34
C LEU A 68 -3.65 -26.24 2.75
N ALA A 69 -2.64 -25.92 1.94
CA ALA A 69 -1.76 -26.93 1.36
C ALA A 69 -1.05 -27.76 2.45
N LEU A 70 -0.55 -27.11 3.49
CA LEU A 70 0.08 -27.78 4.62
C LEU A 70 -0.93 -28.65 5.39
N ALA A 71 -2.13 -28.17 5.64
CA ALA A 71 -3.18 -28.91 6.33
C ALA A 71 -3.58 -30.18 5.55
N LEU A 72 -3.72 -30.06 4.23
CA LEU A 72 -4.01 -31.19 3.34
C LEU A 72 -2.91 -32.26 3.40
N GLU A 73 -1.65 -31.83 3.43
CA GLU A 73 -0.51 -32.75 3.52
C GLU A 73 -0.45 -33.47 4.88
N VAL A 74 -0.64 -32.74 5.97
CA VAL A 74 -0.59 -33.30 7.34
C VAL A 74 -1.76 -34.23 7.63
N LEU A 75 -2.96 -33.90 7.16
CA LEU A 75 -4.17 -34.71 7.39
C LEU A 75 -4.27 -35.90 6.44
N GLY A 76 -3.69 -35.82 5.24
CA GLY A 76 -3.73 -36.86 4.23
C GLY A 76 -5.17 -37.27 3.89
N GLU A 77 -5.49 -38.56 3.95
CA GLU A 77 -6.83 -39.08 3.65
C GLU A 77 -7.94 -38.59 4.63
N ARG A 78 -7.57 -38.04 5.77
CA ARG A 78 -8.52 -37.48 6.74
C ARG A 78 -8.90 -36.04 6.42
N ALA A 79 -8.31 -35.44 5.41
CA ALA A 79 -8.59 -34.06 5.03
C ALA A 79 -10.02 -33.94 4.47
N ASP A 80 -10.76 -33.00 5.00
CA ASP A 80 -12.07 -32.60 4.47
C ASP A 80 -11.90 -31.15 3.94
N VAL A 81 -11.81 -31.01 2.64
CA VAL A 81 -11.52 -29.73 1.96
C VAL A 81 -12.56 -28.69 2.32
N GLU A 82 -13.84 -29.03 2.33
CA GLU A 82 -14.92 -28.08 2.62
C GLU A 82 -14.82 -27.55 4.06
N LYS A 83 -14.51 -28.40 5.04
CA LYS A 83 -14.30 -27.97 6.41
C LYS A 83 -13.06 -27.08 6.57
N LEU A 84 -11.99 -27.38 5.85
CA LEU A 84 -10.78 -26.54 5.89
C LEU A 84 -11.04 -25.18 5.27
N LEU A 85 -11.75 -25.11 4.14
CA LEU A 85 -12.12 -23.83 3.51
C LEU A 85 -13.08 -23.04 4.40
N ALA A 86 -14.07 -23.69 5.00
CA ALA A 86 -14.95 -23.04 5.97
C ALA A 86 -14.19 -22.49 7.19
N ALA A 87 -13.18 -23.22 7.69
CA ALA A 87 -12.33 -22.74 8.78
C ALA A 87 -11.54 -21.49 8.40
N LEU A 88 -10.99 -21.42 7.16
CA LEU A 88 -10.28 -20.24 6.66
C LEU A 88 -11.17 -19.00 6.62
N ALA A 89 -12.45 -19.14 6.30
CA ALA A 89 -13.40 -18.02 6.29
C ALA A 89 -13.62 -17.38 7.68
N HIS A 90 -13.33 -18.12 8.75
CA HIS A 90 -13.52 -17.65 10.14
C HIS A 90 -12.21 -17.18 10.82
N VAL A 91 -11.06 -17.25 10.13
CA VAL A 91 -9.80 -16.77 10.67
C VAL A 91 -9.88 -15.26 10.86
N ARG A 92 -9.55 -14.79 12.06
CA ARG A 92 -9.54 -13.36 12.39
C ARG A 92 -8.16 -12.75 12.13
N ALA A 93 -8.17 -11.44 11.86
CA ALA A 93 -6.94 -10.69 11.68
C ALA A 93 -6.10 -10.73 12.96
N ALA A 94 -4.81 -11.04 12.82
CA ALA A 94 -3.86 -10.77 13.88
C ALA A 94 -3.63 -9.25 13.96
N PHE A 95 -3.35 -8.78 15.15
CA PHE A 95 -3.07 -7.39 15.52
C PHE A 95 -2.40 -6.56 14.39
N GLY A 96 -3.09 -5.49 13.94
CA GLY A 96 -2.58 -4.54 12.94
C GLY A 96 -2.34 -5.10 11.52
N ARG A 97 -2.79 -6.32 11.23
CA ARG A 97 -2.58 -6.95 9.92
C ARG A 97 -3.88 -7.12 9.15
N GLY A 98 -4.40 -6.00 8.64
CA GLY A 98 -5.71 -5.95 8.02
C GLY A 98 -6.83 -5.85 9.06
N GLU A 99 -6.55 -5.28 10.22
CA GLU A 99 -7.54 -4.96 11.24
C GLU A 99 -8.45 -3.86 10.72
N VAL A 100 -9.75 -4.07 10.79
CA VAL A 100 -10.76 -3.08 10.41
C VAL A 100 -11.48 -2.62 11.66
N LEU A 101 -11.42 -1.33 11.91
CA LEU A 101 -12.09 -0.65 13.02
C LEU A 101 -13.19 0.25 12.46
N THR A 102 -14.19 0.59 13.25
CA THR A 102 -15.19 1.58 12.86
C THR A 102 -14.95 2.88 13.63
N LEU A 103 -14.73 3.98 12.92
CA LEU A 103 -14.54 5.31 13.50
C LEU A 103 -15.48 6.31 12.82
N ASP A 104 -16.32 6.99 13.60
CA ASP A 104 -17.32 7.94 13.08
C ASP A 104 -18.21 7.34 11.97
N GLY A 105 -18.57 6.06 12.09
CA GLY A 105 -19.36 5.33 11.10
C GLY A 105 -18.63 4.98 9.79
N ARG A 106 -17.31 5.12 9.76
CA ARG A 106 -16.44 4.78 8.63
C ARG A 106 -15.53 3.62 9.01
N ASP A 107 -15.30 2.71 8.09
CA ASP A 107 -14.28 1.68 8.26
C ASP A 107 -12.89 2.29 8.19
N VAL A 108 -12.02 1.93 9.14
CA VAL A 108 -10.59 2.25 9.19
C VAL A 108 -9.81 0.96 9.10
N GLU A 109 -9.16 0.72 7.99
CA GLU A 109 -8.32 -0.46 7.80
C GLU A 109 -6.86 -0.11 8.11
N LEU A 110 -6.28 -0.80 9.10
CA LEU A 110 -4.88 -0.67 9.48
C LEU A 110 -4.02 -1.70 8.73
N SER A 111 -3.06 -1.22 7.96
CA SER A 111 -2.12 -2.02 7.17
C SER A 111 -0.70 -1.81 7.66
N LEU A 112 -0.17 -2.79 8.41
CA LEU A 112 1.22 -2.77 8.88
C LEU A 112 2.19 -2.94 7.71
N VAL A 113 3.11 -2.01 7.57
CA VAL A 113 4.18 -2.01 6.57
C VAL A 113 5.54 -1.81 7.25
N LYS A 114 6.52 -2.62 6.89
CA LYS A 114 7.88 -2.51 7.47
C LYS A 114 9.01 -2.89 6.48
N ASN A 115 8.67 -3.14 5.25
CA ASN A 115 9.61 -3.43 4.18
C ASN A 115 8.93 -3.23 2.82
N PRO A 116 9.68 -3.19 1.70
CA PRO A 116 9.11 -2.96 0.38
C PRO A 116 8.05 -3.98 -0.02
N ALA A 117 8.29 -5.27 0.25
CA ALA A 117 7.36 -6.33 -0.12
C ALA A 117 6.01 -6.20 0.59
N GLY A 118 6.04 -5.92 1.90
CA GLY A 118 4.84 -5.70 2.70
C GLY A 118 4.05 -4.47 2.24
N PHE A 119 4.74 -3.37 1.90
CA PHE A 119 4.06 -2.18 1.42
C PHE A 119 3.42 -2.41 0.04
N ARG A 120 4.14 -3.05 -0.89
CA ARG A 120 3.58 -3.41 -2.21
C ARG A 120 2.32 -4.27 -2.08
N MET A 121 2.32 -5.26 -1.17
CA MET A 121 1.12 -6.07 -0.90
C MET A 121 -0.02 -5.24 -0.32
N GLY A 122 0.26 -4.29 0.56
CA GLY A 122 -0.72 -3.35 1.08
C GLY A 122 -1.33 -2.47 0.00
N LEU A 123 -0.51 -1.95 -0.92
CA LEU A 123 -0.96 -1.14 -2.06
C LEU A 123 -1.84 -1.96 -3.03
N LEU A 124 -1.45 -3.19 -3.35
CA LEU A 124 -2.28 -4.10 -4.15
C LEU A 124 -3.64 -4.37 -3.50
N THR A 125 -3.67 -4.52 -2.17
CA THR A 125 -4.91 -4.68 -1.41
C THR A 125 -5.78 -3.42 -1.51
N ALA A 126 -5.18 -2.22 -1.40
CA ALA A 126 -5.88 -0.95 -1.57
C ALA A 126 -6.47 -0.80 -2.97
N GLU A 127 -5.71 -1.14 -4.01
CA GLU A 127 -6.22 -1.11 -5.39
C GLU A 127 -7.42 -2.03 -5.59
N GLN A 128 -7.38 -3.24 -5.04
CA GLN A 128 -8.51 -4.17 -5.12
C GLN A 128 -9.73 -3.62 -4.39
N ALA A 129 -9.54 -3.06 -3.20
CA ALA A 129 -10.61 -2.45 -2.42
C ALA A 129 -11.25 -1.26 -3.16
N VAL A 130 -10.43 -0.39 -3.75
CA VAL A 130 -10.90 0.76 -4.54
C VAL A 130 -11.69 0.29 -5.78
N ARG A 131 -11.24 -0.75 -6.46
CA ARG A 131 -11.97 -1.32 -7.62
C ARG A 131 -13.32 -1.92 -7.22
N ALA A 132 -13.39 -2.56 -6.05
CA ALA A 132 -14.59 -3.24 -5.57
C ALA A 132 -15.59 -2.30 -4.88
N ARG A 133 -15.12 -1.35 -4.08
CA ARG A 133 -15.92 -0.54 -3.16
C ARG A 133 -15.88 0.97 -3.44
N GLY A 134 -15.03 1.40 -4.35
CA GLY A 134 -14.78 2.81 -4.64
C GLY A 134 -13.65 3.43 -3.82
N PRO A 135 -13.42 4.73 -3.97
CA PRO A 135 -12.25 5.43 -3.43
C PRO A 135 -12.17 5.41 -1.91
N GLU A 136 -10.95 5.35 -1.38
CA GLU A 136 -10.64 5.39 0.04
C GLU A 136 -9.90 6.68 0.42
N THR A 137 -9.99 7.09 1.70
CA THR A 137 -9.17 8.18 2.24
C THR A 137 -7.89 7.58 2.82
N VAL A 138 -6.74 7.91 2.25
CA VAL A 138 -5.45 7.28 2.60
C VAL A 138 -4.66 8.13 3.58
N MET A 139 -4.11 7.51 4.62
CA MET A 139 -3.06 8.06 5.50
C MET A 139 -1.84 7.15 5.50
N ILE A 140 -0.64 7.74 5.54
CA ILE A 140 0.61 6.99 5.69
C ILE A 140 1.35 7.51 6.93
N ALA A 141 1.65 6.60 7.87
CA ALA A 141 2.29 6.90 9.15
C ALA A 141 3.62 6.16 9.29
N ILE A 142 4.74 6.87 9.19
CA ILE A 142 6.08 6.28 9.20
C ILE A 142 6.89 6.76 10.41
N ASN A 143 7.23 5.82 11.28
CA ASN A 143 8.23 5.98 12.32
C ASN A 143 9.49 5.17 12.00
N ASP A 144 10.59 5.48 12.67
CA ASP A 144 11.88 4.80 12.55
C ASP A 144 12.46 4.38 13.89
N GLU A 145 11.59 3.98 14.82
CA GLU A 145 12.01 3.43 16.10
C GLU A 145 12.69 2.07 15.91
N TYR A 146 13.34 1.57 16.96
CA TYR A 146 14.08 0.31 16.87
C TYR A 146 13.26 -0.87 16.33
N ALA A 147 11.98 -0.96 16.73
CA ALA A 147 11.08 -2.02 16.27
C ALA A 147 10.57 -1.85 14.81
N ASP A 148 10.67 -0.63 14.26
CA ASP A 148 10.34 -0.34 12.86
C ASP A 148 11.49 -0.67 11.91
N GLY A 149 12.73 -0.71 12.45
CA GLY A 149 13.97 -0.63 11.69
C GLY A 149 14.40 0.83 11.50
N ARG A 150 15.65 1.13 11.83
CA ARG A 150 16.19 2.52 11.80
C ARG A 150 16.44 3.02 10.37
N ASP A 151 16.68 2.11 9.45
CA ASP A 151 16.89 2.44 8.05
C ASP A 151 15.57 2.47 7.29
N MET A 152 15.16 3.64 6.86
CA MET A 152 13.96 3.89 6.07
C MET A 152 14.24 4.05 4.57
N SER A 153 15.46 3.77 4.13
CA SER A 153 15.83 3.85 2.69
C SER A 153 14.98 2.92 1.81
N TRP A 154 14.48 1.82 2.39
CA TRP A 154 13.60 0.88 1.72
C TRP A 154 12.29 1.51 1.17
N LEU A 155 11.89 2.70 1.65
CA LEU A 155 10.75 3.44 1.09
C LEU A 155 10.97 3.78 -0.39
N TRP A 156 12.23 3.93 -0.82
CA TRP A 156 12.59 4.21 -2.20
C TRP A 156 12.46 3.00 -3.13
N ASP A 157 12.37 1.79 -2.57
CA ASP A 157 12.16 0.54 -3.31
C ASP A 157 10.67 0.25 -3.57
N VAL A 158 9.75 1.10 -3.08
CA VAL A 158 8.31 0.95 -3.26
C VAL A 158 7.81 1.90 -4.34
N ASP A 159 6.99 1.41 -5.26
CA ASP A 159 6.27 2.19 -6.27
C ASP A 159 4.91 2.62 -5.70
N PHE A 160 4.68 3.93 -5.62
CA PHE A 160 3.44 4.53 -5.11
C PHE A 160 2.55 5.09 -6.23
N THR A 161 2.88 4.87 -7.48
CA THR A 161 2.17 5.46 -8.64
C THR A 161 0.68 5.11 -8.68
N CYS A 162 0.27 3.99 -8.08
CA CYS A 162 -1.13 3.60 -7.92
C CYS A 162 -1.96 4.60 -7.08
N LEU A 163 -1.31 5.41 -6.25
CA LEU A 163 -1.96 6.44 -5.44
C LEU A 163 -2.11 7.80 -6.15
N ARG A 164 -1.61 7.98 -7.37
CA ARG A 164 -1.68 9.27 -8.09
C ARG A 164 -3.11 9.81 -8.25
N GLY A 165 -4.06 8.93 -8.52
CA GLY A 165 -5.45 9.33 -8.78
C GLY A 165 -6.17 9.89 -7.55
N GLU A 166 -6.03 9.22 -6.41
CA GLU A 166 -6.70 9.58 -5.16
C GLU A 166 -5.84 10.41 -4.23
N GLY A 167 -4.52 10.30 -4.33
CA GLY A 167 -3.57 10.95 -3.45
C GLY A 167 -3.52 10.34 -2.05
N VAL A 168 -2.73 10.99 -1.18
CA VAL A 168 -2.62 10.68 0.25
C VAL A 168 -3.12 11.88 1.03
N ALA A 169 -4.18 11.71 1.80
CA ALA A 169 -4.80 12.80 2.54
C ALA A 169 -3.90 13.35 3.65
N VAL A 170 -3.23 12.44 4.38
CA VAL A 170 -2.35 12.80 5.50
C VAL A 170 -1.11 11.92 5.51
N VAL A 171 0.06 12.53 5.62
CA VAL A 171 1.34 11.85 5.90
C VAL A 171 1.80 12.24 7.29
N THR A 172 2.16 11.25 8.13
CA THR A 172 2.43 11.47 9.55
C THR A 172 3.56 10.58 10.08
N GLY A 173 3.94 10.81 11.36
CA GLY A 173 5.00 10.12 12.06
C GLY A 173 6.33 10.85 11.99
N VAL A 174 7.33 10.28 12.64
CA VAL A 174 8.68 10.87 12.74
C VAL A 174 9.31 11.12 11.36
N ARG A 175 9.03 10.22 10.39
CA ARG A 175 9.54 10.28 9.02
C ARG A 175 8.51 10.82 8.02
N ALA A 176 7.57 11.64 8.49
CA ALA A 176 6.50 12.19 7.65
C ALA A 176 7.04 12.95 6.43
N TRP A 177 8.08 13.76 6.61
CA TRP A 177 8.67 14.56 5.53
C TRP A 177 9.43 13.71 4.51
N ASP A 178 10.13 12.65 4.94
CA ASP A 178 10.79 11.71 4.03
C ASP A 178 9.76 10.98 3.17
N MET A 179 8.67 10.53 3.80
CA MET A 179 7.57 9.89 3.08
C MET A 179 6.88 10.84 2.10
N ALA A 180 6.62 12.08 2.50
CA ALA A 180 6.04 13.09 1.62
C ALA A 180 6.95 13.40 0.43
N LEU A 181 8.26 13.48 0.66
CA LEU A 181 9.25 13.64 -0.40
C LEU A 181 9.23 12.45 -1.37
N ARG A 182 9.18 11.21 -0.84
CA ARG A 182 9.09 9.99 -1.65
C ARG A 182 7.84 9.99 -2.54
N LEU A 183 6.68 10.33 -1.98
CA LEU A 183 5.43 10.44 -2.72
C LEU A 183 5.49 11.48 -3.84
N ARG A 184 6.13 12.62 -3.57
CA ARG A 184 6.32 13.67 -4.58
C ARG A 184 7.13 13.19 -5.79
N TYR A 185 8.14 12.33 -5.59
CA TYR A 185 8.90 11.73 -6.69
C TYR A 185 8.06 10.83 -7.58
N ASP A 186 7.04 10.19 -7.02
CA ASP A 186 6.07 9.40 -7.77
C ASP A 186 4.86 10.24 -8.23
N GLU A 187 4.92 11.57 -8.09
CA GLU A 187 3.84 12.50 -8.47
C GLU A 187 2.51 12.22 -7.77
N VAL A 188 2.56 11.65 -6.56
CA VAL A 188 1.38 11.39 -5.74
C VAL A 188 1.00 12.66 -4.97
N PRO A 189 -0.24 13.16 -5.12
CA PRO A 189 -0.70 14.31 -4.36
C PRO A 189 -0.72 14.03 -2.85
N VAL A 190 -0.19 14.96 -2.05
CA VAL A 190 -0.22 14.91 -0.57
C VAL A 190 -1.03 16.08 -0.06
N GLY A 191 -2.11 15.79 0.68
CA GLY A 191 -2.97 16.81 1.24
C GLY A 191 -2.31 17.57 2.40
N THR A 192 -1.85 16.85 3.41
CA THR A 192 -1.22 17.46 4.59
C THR A 192 -0.08 16.59 5.11
N VAL A 193 1.01 17.22 5.55
CA VAL A 193 2.08 16.58 6.31
C VAL A 193 1.98 17.06 7.76
N GLU A 194 1.65 16.17 8.68
CA GLU A 194 1.50 16.44 10.11
C GLU A 194 2.25 15.37 10.92
N PRO A 195 3.43 15.66 11.46
CA PRO A 195 4.23 14.67 12.18
C PRO A 195 3.57 14.13 13.46
N ASP A 196 2.71 14.91 14.12
CA ASP A 196 1.99 14.44 15.31
C ASP A 196 0.85 13.50 14.94
N LEU A 197 0.93 12.25 15.40
CA LEU A 197 -0.05 11.20 15.10
C LEU A 197 -1.47 11.53 15.58
N GLY A 198 -1.64 12.21 16.71
CA GLY A 198 -2.95 12.56 17.24
C GLY A 198 -3.62 13.65 16.41
N ARG A 199 -2.87 14.68 16.01
CA ARG A 199 -3.34 15.73 15.10
C ARG A 199 -3.62 15.16 13.72
N ALA A 200 -2.76 14.29 13.23
CA ALA A 200 -2.93 13.61 11.94
C ALA A 200 -4.22 12.77 11.90
N LEU A 201 -4.54 12.03 12.97
CA LEU A 201 -5.80 11.30 13.08
C LEU A 201 -7.02 12.24 13.05
N THR A 202 -6.92 13.41 13.72
CA THR A 202 -7.98 14.42 13.68
C THR A 202 -8.17 14.98 12.27
N LEU A 203 -7.08 15.21 11.52
CA LEU A 203 -7.14 15.66 10.14
C LEU A 203 -7.74 14.58 9.22
N LEU A 204 -7.36 13.31 9.39
CA LEU A 204 -7.91 12.19 8.63
C LEU A 204 -9.44 12.06 8.83
N ARG A 205 -9.91 12.20 10.06
CA ARG A 205 -11.37 12.17 10.37
C ARG A 205 -12.14 13.29 9.66
N ARG A 206 -11.54 14.46 9.51
CA ARG A 206 -12.14 15.64 8.85
C ARG A 206 -11.93 15.65 7.35
N ALA A 207 -11.02 14.83 6.83
CA ALA A 207 -10.75 14.80 5.41
C ALA A 207 -12.04 14.44 4.65
N PRO A 208 -12.54 15.32 3.76
CA PRO A 208 -13.61 14.95 2.86
C PRO A 208 -13.10 13.76 2.04
N GLY A 209 -13.95 12.83 1.75
CA GLY A 209 -13.60 11.82 0.78
C GLY A 209 -13.05 12.53 -0.47
N ALA A 210 -11.79 12.26 -0.85
CA ALA A 210 -11.08 12.97 -1.92
C ALA A 210 -11.89 12.93 -3.23
N GLY A 211 -12.55 14.00 -3.53
CA GLY A 211 -13.39 14.28 -4.70
C GLY A 211 -13.52 15.78 -4.88
N ALA A 212 -13.12 16.56 -3.86
CA ALA A 212 -12.91 17.99 -4.02
C ALA A 212 -11.46 18.18 -4.46
N ALA A 213 -11.25 18.57 -5.70
CA ALA A 213 -9.95 18.88 -6.27
C ALA A 213 -9.06 19.59 -5.25
N ALA A 214 -7.91 18.99 -4.96
CA ALA A 214 -6.86 19.62 -4.21
C ALA A 214 -6.45 20.87 -5.02
N GLY A 215 -6.94 22.03 -4.58
CA GLY A 215 -6.33 23.29 -4.94
C GLY A 215 -4.88 23.20 -4.51
N ALA A 216 -3.95 23.39 -5.43
CA ALA A 216 -2.54 23.40 -5.15
C ALA A 216 -2.28 24.26 -3.90
N PRO A 217 -1.46 23.83 -2.92
CA PRO A 217 -1.09 24.69 -1.82
C PRO A 217 -0.40 25.92 -2.40
N SER A 218 -0.98 27.09 -2.12
CA SER A 218 -0.38 28.39 -2.39
C SER A 218 1.01 28.39 -1.75
N ALA A 219 2.02 28.60 -2.58
CA ALA A 219 3.40 28.75 -2.15
C ALA A 219 3.63 30.19 -1.63
N ASP A 220 2.92 30.58 -0.56
CA ASP A 220 3.07 31.87 0.11
C ASP A 220 3.27 31.66 1.61
N ALA A 221 4.46 31.23 2.00
CA ALA A 221 5.00 31.45 3.33
C ALA A 221 6.51 31.17 3.36
N ALA A 222 7.32 31.85 2.57
CA ALA A 222 8.75 32.05 2.82
C ALA A 222 9.29 33.15 1.91
N THR A 223 8.96 34.41 2.21
CA THR A 223 9.70 35.53 1.66
C THR A 223 10.27 36.35 2.80
N GLY A 224 11.57 36.26 2.94
CA GLY A 224 12.39 37.08 3.79
C GLY A 224 13.85 36.80 3.54
N ALA A 225 14.40 37.22 2.39
CA ALA A 225 15.81 37.56 2.22
C ALA A 225 15.97 38.30 0.89
N ASP A 226 16.37 39.57 1.01
CA ASP A 226 16.78 40.47 -0.06
C ASP A 226 17.89 39.92 -0.94
N ALA A 227 17.79 40.16 -2.25
CA ALA A 227 18.93 40.36 -3.13
C ALA A 227 18.51 41.12 -4.41
N PRO A 228 19.35 42.05 -4.95
CA PRO A 228 18.94 43.04 -5.91
C PRO A 228 19.06 42.64 -7.37
N GLY A 229 18.23 43.27 -8.17
CA GLY A 229 18.04 43.47 -9.56
C GLY A 229 19.06 43.05 -10.61
N ALA A 230 18.52 42.59 -11.73
CA ALA A 230 19.07 42.82 -13.06
C ALA A 230 17.92 42.78 -14.10
N ASP A 231 18.02 43.68 -15.05
CA ASP A 231 17.08 44.23 -16.00
C ASP A 231 16.52 43.31 -17.07
N ALA A 232 15.40 43.75 -17.56
CA ALA A 232 14.62 43.46 -18.77
C ALA A 232 15.33 43.00 -20.03
N ASP A 233 14.65 42.13 -20.80
CA ASP A 233 14.40 42.43 -22.23
C ASP A 233 13.12 41.75 -22.72
N SER A 234 12.44 42.41 -23.64
CA SER A 234 11.09 42.27 -24.12
C SER A 234 10.97 41.49 -25.45
N GLY A 235 9.95 40.66 -25.59
CA GLY A 235 9.07 40.46 -26.73
C GLY A 235 9.54 39.60 -27.91
N PRO A 236 8.70 39.32 -28.94
CA PRO A 236 7.25 39.38 -29.03
C PRO A 236 6.52 38.14 -29.63
N ASP A 237 5.20 38.14 -29.57
CA ASP A 237 4.14 37.61 -30.45
C ASP A 237 4.36 36.44 -31.42
N ALA A 238 3.44 35.48 -31.37
CA ALA A 238 2.64 35.06 -32.54
C ALA A 238 1.58 33.99 -32.21
N PRO A 239 0.62 33.74 -33.08
CA PRO A 239 -0.78 33.64 -32.74
C PRO A 239 -1.35 32.22 -32.79
N GLY A 240 -2.62 32.14 -32.31
CA GLY A 240 -3.37 30.90 -32.16
C GLY A 240 -3.83 30.26 -33.45
N THR A 241 -4.25 29.01 -33.34
CA THR A 241 -5.29 28.38 -34.14
C THR A 241 -6.03 27.36 -33.27
N GLY A 242 -7.35 27.56 -33.21
CA GLY A 242 -8.26 26.65 -32.54
C GLY A 242 -8.58 25.43 -33.38
N ALA A 243 -8.96 24.35 -32.73
CA ALA A 243 -9.88 23.36 -33.27
C ALA A 243 -10.59 22.67 -32.09
N GLY A 244 -11.88 22.85 -32.01
CA GLY A 244 -12.76 22.17 -31.09
C GLY A 244 -12.90 20.68 -31.42
N ALA A 245 -13.09 19.88 -30.41
CA ALA A 245 -13.68 18.56 -30.51
C ALA A 245 -14.56 18.32 -29.31
N ASP A 246 -15.84 18.22 -29.56
CA ASP A 246 -16.89 17.80 -28.65
C ASP A 246 -16.60 16.42 -28.05
N ALA A 247 -16.45 16.33 -26.75
CA ALA A 247 -16.58 15.08 -26.02
C ALA A 247 -17.79 15.18 -25.10
N ARG A 248 -18.83 14.48 -25.48
CA ARG A 248 -20.09 14.33 -24.76
C ARG A 248 -19.82 13.71 -23.39
N GLY A 249 -20.25 14.42 -22.37
CA GLY A 249 -20.25 13.95 -21.00
C GLY A 249 -21.13 12.72 -20.81
N THR A 250 -20.55 11.67 -20.27
CA THR A 250 -21.29 10.67 -19.52
C THR A 250 -21.32 11.13 -18.08
N SER A 251 -22.45 11.65 -17.64
CA SER A 251 -22.73 11.92 -16.24
C SER A 251 -22.72 10.60 -15.46
N ALA A 252 -21.61 10.30 -14.80
CA ALA A 252 -21.59 9.29 -13.76
C ALA A 252 -22.39 9.82 -12.58
N GLY A 253 -23.42 9.07 -12.17
CA GLY A 253 -24.39 9.44 -11.16
C GLY A 253 -23.72 9.87 -9.86
N ALA A 254 -24.28 10.95 -9.28
CA ALA A 254 -24.02 11.36 -7.90
C ALA A 254 -24.43 10.23 -6.96
N GLY A 255 -23.48 9.38 -6.58
CA GLY A 255 -23.65 8.37 -5.56
C GLY A 255 -23.87 9.08 -4.22
N SER A 256 -24.87 8.63 -3.48
CA SER A 256 -25.25 9.02 -2.11
C SER A 256 -24.02 9.26 -1.24
N GLY A 257 -24.02 10.34 -0.45
CA GLY A 257 -22.90 10.78 0.37
C GLY A 257 -22.53 9.85 1.55
N ALA A 258 -22.30 8.58 1.28
CA ALA A 258 -21.68 7.66 2.22
C ALA A 258 -20.22 8.08 2.43
N ALA A 259 -19.84 8.27 3.67
CA ALA A 259 -18.49 8.67 4.04
C ALA A 259 -17.49 7.58 3.59
N ARG A 260 -16.44 7.99 2.86
CA ARG A 260 -15.44 7.05 2.30
C ARG A 260 -14.71 6.28 3.40
N PRO A 261 -14.40 4.98 3.20
CA PRO A 261 -13.54 4.22 4.10
C PRO A 261 -12.16 4.88 4.23
N MET A 262 -11.50 4.62 5.34
CA MET A 262 -10.15 5.12 5.62
C MET A 262 -9.16 3.96 5.57
N ARG A 263 -8.02 4.17 4.94
CA ARG A 263 -6.90 3.23 4.92
C ARG A 263 -5.66 3.86 5.51
N VAL A 264 -5.03 3.17 6.46
CA VAL A 264 -3.83 3.65 7.15
C VAL A 264 -2.70 2.66 6.93
N PHE A 265 -1.71 3.06 6.12
CA PHE A 265 -0.44 2.34 6.05
C PHE A 265 0.46 2.82 7.18
N THR A 266 1.02 1.91 7.96
CA THR A 266 1.73 2.32 9.16
C THR A 266 2.88 1.39 9.50
N THR A 267 4.00 1.93 9.99
CA THR A 267 5.05 1.15 10.64
C THR A 267 4.60 0.70 12.03
N TYR A 268 5.34 -0.21 12.65
CA TYR A 268 4.89 -0.90 13.86
C TYR A 268 4.63 0.05 15.04
N THR A 269 5.59 0.94 15.36
CA THR A 269 5.43 1.85 16.52
C THR A 269 4.40 2.93 16.26
N ALA A 270 4.30 3.42 15.01
CA ALA A 270 3.23 4.33 14.61
C ALA A 270 1.85 3.66 14.72
N MET A 271 1.74 2.38 14.33
CA MET A 271 0.52 1.59 14.50
C MET A 271 0.11 1.46 15.96
N LEU A 272 1.05 1.13 16.85
CA LEU A 272 0.77 1.03 18.29
C LEU A 272 0.22 2.35 18.85
N ALA A 273 0.86 3.47 18.49
CA ALA A 273 0.44 4.78 18.94
C ALA A 273 -0.93 5.20 18.36
N LEU A 274 -1.16 4.96 17.08
CA LEU A 274 -2.47 5.21 16.44
C LEU A 274 -3.57 4.33 17.05
N ARG A 275 -3.27 3.06 17.26
CA ARG A 275 -4.23 2.12 17.85
C ARG A 275 -4.60 2.49 19.28
N ALA A 276 -3.64 2.96 20.08
CA ALA A 276 -3.93 3.49 21.42
C ALA A 276 -4.88 4.70 21.34
N ARG A 277 -4.68 5.62 20.40
CA ARG A 277 -5.57 6.76 20.17
C ARG A 277 -6.95 6.35 19.64
N LEU A 278 -6.99 5.37 18.74
CA LEU A 278 -8.26 4.82 18.24
C LEU A 278 -9.05 4.15 19.37
N GLY A 279 -8.38 3.44 20.29
CA GLY A 279 -9.02 2.83 21.46
C GLY A 279 -9.66 3.82 22.45
N GLU A 280 -9.23 5.09 22.44
CA GLU A 280 -9.89 6.18 23.18
C GLU A 280 -11.19 6.65 22.49
N LEU A 281 -11.38 6.33 21.21
CA LEU A 281 -12.45 6.86 20.35
C LEU A 281 -13.47 5.78 19.93
N THR A 282 -13.06 4.52 19.87
CA THR A 282 -13.87 3.40 19.42
C THR A 282 -13.43 2.11 20.11
N GLU A 283 -14.28 1.06 20.03
CA GLU A 283 -13.89 -0.26 20.53
C GLU A 283 -12.76 -0.83 19.66
N VAL A 284 -11.67 -1.20 20.30
CA VAL A 284 -10.52 -1.85 19.69
C VAL A 284 -10.32 -3.21 20.36
N GLU A 285 -10.17 -4.27 19.58
CA GLU A 285 -9.98 -5.61 20.10
C GLU A 285 -8.74 -5.66 21.01
N GLU A 286 -8.90 -6.14 22.26
CA GLU A 286 -7.78 -6.24 23.20
C GLU A 286 -6.77 -7.26 22.71
N VAL A 287 -5.50 -6.88 22.75
CA VAL A 287 -4.40 -7.80 22.48
C VAL A 287 -4.32 -8.78 23.63
N MET A 288 -4.48 -10.08 23.36
CA MET A 288 -4.18 -11.09 24.37
C MET A 288 -2.75 -10.89 24.88
N LYS A 289 -2.60 -10.65 26.18
CA LYS A 289 -1.34 -10.49 26.90
C LYS A 289 -0.60 -11.82 26.98
#